data_7f8cac97266fe0d5083803f43f1836e7
#
_entry.id   7f8cac97266fe0d5083803f43f1836e7
#
_cell.length_a   1.000
_cell.length_b   1.000
_cell.length_c   1.000
_cell.angle_alpha   90.00
_cell.angle_beta   90.00
_cell.angle_gamma   90.00
#
_symmetry.space_group_name_H-M   'P 1'
#
loop_
_entity.id
_entity.type
_entity.pdbx_description
1 polymer ?
#
loop_
_entity_poly.entity_id
_entity_poly.type
_entity_poly.pdbx_seq_one_letter_code
_entity_poly.pdbx_strand_id
1 'polypeptide(L)'
;MTAQERPNLTPELLASLLEALPARMKKRLDGAPTTADGWTWSVQDAAISVATDGEEKVTLHPKESLIADLSQVQCTCLLSPKCFHAAAVLSVLPVALPGTAGASNEAPAALASADAGAAESLSPSEIAVGEAAFAIGADVLAAGFAATSALRTATLLRVSFEARKLGVPAIEGALLRVFVALRQRASDDPDFRLSDATRDLAELLTLAQRLRRGDATAVGIARNVYHAYGSARLTGLCCEPILVGGQAGVVTHFSDGKRLFSAGDVMPGSAERAVAAYDAPLRFGEVSLA
;
A
#
# COMPACT_ATOMS: atom_id res chain seq x y z
N MET A 1 11.22 19.85 2.85
CA MET A 1 11.09 18.40 2.99
C MET A 1 10.51 17.85 1.67
N THR A 2 11.19 16.92 1.05
CA THR A 2 10.69 16.29 -0.18
C THR A 2 9.57 15.28 0.15
N ALA A 3 8.71 14.92 -0.81
CA ALA A 3 7.63 13.94 -0.59
C ALA A 3 8.15 12.58 -0.08
N GLN A 4 9.39 12.23 -0.42
CA GLN A 4 10.06 10.98 0.00
C GLN A 4 10.54 10.98 1.46
N GLU A 5 10.60 12.14 2.11
CA GLU A 5 11.00 12.27 3.53
C GLU A 5 9.79 12.33 4.47
N ARG A 6 8.56 12.23 3.93
CA ARG A 6 7.34 12.24 4.74
C ARG A 6 7.12 10.89 5.43
N PRO A 7 6.54 10.88 6.64
CA PRO A 7 6.24 9.64 7.35
C PRO A 7 5.15 8.85 6.61
N ASN A 8 5.18 7.54 6.76
CA ASN A 8 4.12 6.69 6.27
C ASN A 8 2.85 6.84 7.12
N LEU A 9 1.70 6.57 6.52
CA LEU A 9 0.38 6.62 7.14
C LEU A 9 -0.28 5.25 7.04
N THR A 10 -0.95 4.80 8.10
CA THR A 10 -1.78 3.60 8.01
C THR A 10 -3.06 3.88 7.23
N PRO A 11 -3.49 2.98 6.32
CA PRO A 11 -4.72 3.16 5.55
C PRO A 11 -5.97 3.30 6.43
N GLU A 12 -5.99 2.62 7.58
CA GLU A 12 -7.08 2.63 8.54
C GLU A 12 -7.31 4.02 9.14
N LEU A 13 -6.21 4.70 9.51
CA LEU A 13 -6.28 6.04 10.08
C LEU A 13 -6.84 7.03 9.06
N LEU A 14 -6.35 6.97 7.83
CA LEU A 14 -6.85 7.84 6.76
C LEU A 14 -8.33 7.58 6.49
N ALA A 15 -8.76 6.32 6.39
CA ALA A 15 -10.14 5.96 6.17
C ALA A 15 -11.04 6.50 7.29
N SER A 16 -10.69 6.24 8.55
CA SER A 16 -11.48 6.66 9.71
C SER A 16 -11.60 8.19 9.80
N LEU A 17 -10.54 8.91 9.50
CA LEU A 17 -10.57 10.38 9.49
C LEU A 17 -11.47 10.90 8.37
N LEU A 18 -11.29 10.41 7.14
CA LEU A 18 -12.10 10.84 5.99
C LEU A 18 -13.59 10.53 6.18
N GLU A 19 -13.93 9.37 6.76
CA GLU A 19 -15.32 9.03 7.08
C GLU A 19 -15.93 9.97 8.13
N ALA A 20 -15.16 10.35 9.14
CA ALA A 20 -15.60 11.21 10.24
C ALA A 20 -15.75 12.68 9.85
N LEU A 21 -15.19 13.12 8.70
CA LEU A 21 -15.27 14.51 8.27
C LEU A 21 -16.70 14.91 7.85
N PRO A 22 -17.15 16.15 8.19
CA PRO A 22 -18.38 16.72 7.65
C PRO A 22 -18.36 16.81 6.11
N ALA A 23 -19.52 16.68 5.47
CA ALA A 23 -19.65 16.68 4.00
C ALA A 23 -19.04 17.93 3.34
N ARG A 24 -19.14 19.09 3.98
CA ARG A 24 -18.54 20.35 3.48
C ARG A 24 -17.01 20.27 3.41
N MET A 25 -16.38 19.62 4.40
CA MET A 25 -14.93 19.46 4.42
C MET A 25 -14.45 18.43 3.41
N LYS A 26 -15.21 17.32 3.24
CA LYS A 26 -14.96 16.34 2.17
C LYS A 26 -14.98 17.01 0.80
N LYS A 27 -16.04 17.80 0.51
CA LYS A 27 -16.15 18.53 -0.76
C LYS A 27 -14.99 19.51 -0.98
N ARG A 28 -14.52 20.18 0.06
CA ARG A 28 -13.35 21.06 -0.02
C ARG A 28 -12.07 20.29 -0.33
N LEU A 29 -11.89 19.14 0.31
CA LEU A 29 -10.74 18.26 0.07
C LEU A 29 -10.78 17.67 -1.36
N ASP A 30 -11.97 17.27 -1.84
CA ASP A 30 -12.18 16.76 -3.20
C ASP A 30 -11.82 17.82 -4.26
N GLY A 31 -12.09 19.11 -3.97
CA GLY A 31 -11.75 20.22 -4.86
C GLY A 31 -10.26 20.58 -4.91
N ALA A 32 -9.47 20.16 -3.91
CA ALA A 32 -8.04 20.44 -3.81
C ALA A 32 -7.32 19.35 -3.03
N PRO A 33 -7.19 18.13 -3.57
CA PRO A 33 -6.67 16.95 -2.85
C PRO A 33 -5.20 17.06 -2.47
N THR A 34 -4.43 17.86 -3.18
CA THR A 34 -2.98 18.07 -2.96
C THR A 34 -2.66 19.41 -2.28
N THR A 35 -3.67 20.06 -1.70
CA THR A 35 -3.50 21.41 -1.14
C THR A 35 -2.36 21.50 -0.12
N ALA A 36 -2.14 20.44 0.68
CA ALA A 36 -1.08 20.40 1.68
C ALA A 36 0.34 20.24 1.11
N ASP A 37 0.48 19.92 -0.18
CA ASP A 37 1.80 19.92 -0.83
C ASP A 37 2.35 21.33 -1.02
N GLY A 38 1.47 22.33 -1.15
CA GLY A 38 1.82 23.75 -1.22
C GLY A 38 2.16 24.37 0.13
N TRP A 39 1.90 23.70 1.25
CA TRP A 39 2.16 24.22 2.60
C TRP A 39 3.61 24.10 3.01
N THR A 40 4.01 24.84 4.05
CA THR A 40 5.39 24.83 4.53
C THR A 40 5.63 23.69 5.51
N TRP A 41 6.44 22.72 5.12
CA TRP A 41 6.82 21.56 5.92
C TRP A 41 8.17 21.79 6.59
N SER A 42 8.27 21.55 7.90
CA SER A 42 9.50 21.65 8.68
C SER A 42 9.59 20.49 9.68
N VAL A 43 10.82 20.06 9.97
CA VAL A 43 11.09 19.03 10.99
C VAL A 43 11.73 19.70 12.19
N GLN A 44 11.21 19.46 13.38
CA GLN A 44 11.73 19.97 14.65
C GLN A 44 11.67 18.84 15.69
N ASP A 45 12.81 18.46 16.25
CA ASP A 45 12.90 17.48 17.36
C ASP A 45 12.07 16.20 17.16
N ALA A 46 12.19 15.56 16.02
CA ALA A 46 11.43 14.37 15.61
C ALA A 46 9.91 14.59 15.36
N ALA A 47 9.38 15.80 15.52
CA ALA A 47 8.05 16.18 15.10
C ALA A 47 8.09 16.88 13.73
N ILE A 48 7.07 16.63 12.92
CA ILE A 48 6.91 17.28 11.61
C ILE A 48 5.82 18.35 11.76
N SER A 49 6.16 19.55 11.39
CA SER A 49 5.31 20.73 11.49
C SER A 49 4.93 21.22 10.11
N VAL A 50 3.64 21.38 9.86
CA VAL A 50 3.08 21.85 8.60
C VAL A 50 2.30 23.12 8.85
N ALA A 51 2.83 24.26 8.39
CA ALA A 51 2.15 25.53 8.43
C ALA A 51 1.26 25.68 7.20
N THR A 52 -0.03 25.94 7.42
CA THR A 52 -1.00 26.18 6.33
C THR A 52 -0.80 27.57 5.72
N ASP A 53 -1.57 27.92 4.70
CA ASP A 53 -1.63 29.28 4.14
C ASP A 53 -2.29 30.29 5.10
N GLY A 54 -2.89 29.82 6.19
CA GLY A 54 -3.48 30.60 7.26
C GLY A 54 -2.60 30.66 8.52
N GLU A 55 -3.24 30.85 9.65
CA GLU A 55 -2.58 30.89 10.97
C GLU A 55 -2.47 29.50 11.62
N GLU A 56 -3.10 28.48 11.00
CA GLU A 56 -3.16 27.14 11.55
C GLU A 56 -1.91 26.35 11.24
N LYS A 57 -1.56 25.47 12.17
CA LYS A 57 -0.41 24.59 12.11
C LYS A 57 -0.84 23.15 12.43
N VAL A 58 -0.40 22.21 11.61
CA VAL A 58 -0.54 20.78 11.88
C VAL A 58 0.80 20.23 12.34
N THR A 59 0.83 19.52 13.46
CA THR A 59 2.02 18.85 13.97
C THR A 59 1.78 17.34 13.96
N LEU A 60 2.72 16.61 13.37
CA LEU A 60 2.75 15.17 13.31
C LEU A 60 3.84 14.64 14.24
N HIS A 61 3.52 13.62 15.02
CA HIS A 61 4.44 12.91 15.90
C HIS A 61 4.60 11.46 15.44
N PRO A 62 5.38 11.20 14.37
CA PRO A 62 5.55 9.85 13.87
C PRO A 62 6.30 8.97 14.86
N LYS A 63 5.89 7.71 14.99
CA LYS A 63 6.64 6.67 15.70
C LYS A 63 7.26 5.77 14.63
N GLU A 64 8.58 5.60 14.64
CA GLU A 64 9.28 4.78 13.63
C GLU A 64 8.91 5.15 12.18
N SER A 65 8.79 6.46 11.90
CA SER A 65 8.35 6.99 10.61
C SER A 65 6.93 6.59 10.19
N LEU A 66 6.06 6.20 11.13
CA LEU A 66 4.68 5.80 10.88
C LEU A 66 3.70 6.66 11.72
N ILE A 67 2.60 7.07 11.08
CA ILE A 67 1.41 7.67 11.71
C ILE A 67 0.30 6.63 11.68
N ALA A 68 -0.06 6.10 12.84
CA ALA A 68 -1.04 5.03 12.98
C ALA A 68 -2.28 5.42 13.80
N ASP A 69 -2.21 6.52 14.55
CA ASP A 69 -3.28 6.97 15.45
C ASP A 69 -3.49 8.49 15.40
N LEU A 70 -4.73 8.93 15.59
CA LEU A 70 -5.08 10.36 15.61
C LEU A 70 -4.39 11.14 16.76
N SER A 71 -3.98 10.48 17.83
CA SER A 71 -3.21 11.14 18.91
C SER A 71 -1.84 11.63 18.47
N GLN A 72 -1.32 11.10 17.36
CA GLN A 72 -0.07 11.53 16.75
C GLN A 72 -0.24 12.77 15.85
N VAL A 73 -1.46 13.26 15.70
CA VAL A 73 -1.81 14.37 14.79
C VAL A 73 -2.46 15.49 15.62
N GLN A 74 -1.85 16.63 15.64
CA GLN A 74 -2.37 17.81 16.34
C GLN A 74 -2.54 18.95 15.34
N CYS A 75 -3.63 19.71 15.47
CA CYS A 75 -3.85 20.92 14.71
C CYS A 75 -4.21 22.05 15.66
N THR A 76 -3.74 23.26 15.40
CA THR A 76 -4.07 24.43 16.23
C THR A 76 -5.50 24.94 16.04
N CYS A 77 -6.23 24.46 15.02
CA CYS A 77 -7.60 24.87 14.78
C CYS A 77 -8.59 24.27 15.79
N LEU A 78 -9.75 24.91 15.95
CA LEU A 78 -10.79 24.53 16.92
C LEU A 78 -11.40 23.14 16.70
N LEU A 79 -11.25 22.57 15.50
CA LEU A 79 -11.86 21.27 15.12
C LEU A 79 -10.86 20.11 15.18
N SER A 80 -9.66 20.35 15.71
CA SER A 80 -8.62 19.32 15.85
C SER A 80 -9.12 18.12 16.67
N PRO A 81 -8.70 16.89 16.34
CA PRO A 81 -7.92 16.46 15.16
C PRO A 81 -8.76 16.16 13.92
N LYS A 82 -10.10 16.21 14.02
CA LYS A 82 -11.04 15.91 12.91
C LYS A 82 -11.37 17.13 12.08
N CYS A 83 -10.35 17.76 11.52
CA CYS A 83 -10.47 19.00 10.77
C CYS A 83 -9.96 18.86 9.33
N PHE A 84 -10.28 19.86 8.50
CA PHE A 84 -9.81 19.93 7.12
C PHE A 84 -8.27 19.94 7.03
N HIS A 85 -7.58 20.66 7.91
CA HIS A 85 -6.12 20.80 7.85
C HIS A 85 -5.41 19.46 8.13
N ALA A 86 -5.84 18.74 9.18
CA ALA A 86 -5.33 17.40 9.46
C ALA A 86 -5.61 16.42 8.30
N ALA A 87 -6.84 16.46 7.76
CA ALA A 87 -7.20 15.60 6.63
C ALA A 87 -6.39 15.90 5.36
N ALA A 88 -6.17 17.18 5.04
CA ALA A 88 -5.36 17.59 3.90
C ALA A 88 -3.90 17.12 4.06
N VAL A 89 -3.31 17.30 5.25
CA VAL A 89 -1.94 16.82 5.53
C VAL A 89 -1.85 15.30 5.42
N LEU A 90 -2.76 14.55 6.06
CA LEU A 90 -2.75 13.09 6.01
C LEU A 90 -3.03 12.55 4.60
N SER A 91 -3.82 13.25 3.79
CA SER A 91 -4.13 12.83 2.42
C SER A 91 -2.92 12.88 1.47
N VAL A 92 -1.90 13.66 1.77
CA VAL A 92 -0.67 13.74 0.95
C VAL A 92 0.48 12.90 1.51
N LEU A 93 0.30 12.21 2.65
CA LEU A 93 1.30 11.28 3.17
C LEU A 93 1.32 9.97 2.37
N PRO A 94 2.48 9.32 2.23
CA PRO A 94 2.55 7.97 1.68
C PRO A 94 1.80 7.00 2.58
N VAL A 95 0.99 6.12 1.98
CA VAL A 95 0.27 5.07 2.72
C VAL A 95 1.16 3.84 2.80
N ALA A 96 1.32 3.30 4.02
CA ALA A 96 2.05 2.06 4.25
C ALA A 96 1.34 0.90 3.53
N LEU A 97 1.97 0.36 2.48
CA LEU A 97 1.47 -0.79 1.75
C LEU A 97 2.03 -2.08 2.36
N PRO A 98 1.28 -3.19 2.36
CA PRO A 98 1.82 -4.48 2.77
C PRO A 98 3.03 -4.84 1.89
N GLY A 99 4.20 -5.04 2.53
CA GLY A 99 5.45 -5.39 1.84
C GLY A 99 6.41 -4.23 1.55
N THR A 100 6.08 -2.96 1.85
CA THR A 100 6.99 -1.82 1.70
C THR A 100 7.64 -1.35 3.00
N ALA A 101 7.18 -1.84 4.15
CA ALA A 101 7.86 -1.59 5.42
C ALA A 101 9.01 -2.59 5.57
N GLY A 102 10.22 -2.08 5.75
CA GLY A 102 11.38 -2.85 6.14
C GLY A 102 11.01 -3.73 7.34
N ALA A 103 11.37 -5.00 7.28
CA ALA A 103 11.02 -6.02 8.24
C ALA A 103 11.47 -5.63 9.66
N SER A 104 10.59 -5.03 10.44
CA SER A 104 10.65 -5.16 11.89
C SER A 104 9.80 -6.38 12.25
N ASN A 105 10.53 -7.45 12.64
CA ASN A 105 9.98 -8.67 13.19
C ASN A 105 9.30 -8.38 14.52
N GLU A 106 8.00 -8.12 14.51
CA GLU A 106 7.13 -8.48 15.62
C GLU A 106 5.84 -9.03 15.05
N ALA A 107 5.78 -10.35 15.02
CA ALA A 107 4.58 -11.09 14.72
C ALA A 107 3.57 -10.88 15.85
N PRO A 108 2.31 -10.50 15.57
CA PRO A 108 1.23 -10.84 16.49
C PRO A 108 1.16 -12.37 16.53
N ALA A 109 1.38 -12.91 17.73
CA ALA A 109 1.25 -14.34 17.99
C ALA A 109 -0.14 -14.82 17.59
N ALA A 110 -0.17 -16.06 17.08
CA ALA A 110 -1.32 -16.90 16.82
C ALA A 110 -2.24 -16.50 15.66
N LEU A 111 -1.78 -16.81 14.43
CA LEU A 111 -2.68 -17.47 13.48
C LEU A 111 -2.02 -18.79 13.09
N ALA A 112 -2.70 -19.86 13.48
CA ALA A 112 -2.30 -21.22 13.27
C ALA A 112 -1.94 -21.50 11.80
N SER A 113 -0.91 -22.33 11.63
CA SER A 113 -0.59 -23.05 10.41
C SER A 113 -1.85 -23.56 9.72
N ALA A 114 -2.30 -22.90 8.66
CA ALA A 114 -3.20 -23.52 7.72
C ALA A 114 -2.34 -24.39 6.82
N ASP A 115 -2.38 -25.66 7.09
CA ASP A 115 -1.94 -26.76 6.24
C ASP A 115 -2.61 -26.62 4.87
N ALA A 116 -1.84 -26.73 3.81
CA ALA A 116 -2.36 -26.69 2.45
C ALA A 116 -3.03 -28.04 2.13
N GLY A 117 -4.25 -28.21 2.62
CA GLY A 117 -4.98 -29.46 2.44
C GLY A 117 -6.42 -29.37 2.93
N ALA A 118 -7.27 -28.90 2.08
CA ALA A 118 -8.70 -29.10 1.89
C ALA A 118 -9.30 -27.80 1.34
N ALA A 119 -10.13 -27.86 0.32
CA ALA A 119 -10.87 -26.71 -0.17
C ALA A 119 -11.86 -26.29 0.92
N GLU A 120 -11.41 -25.45 1.86
CA GLU A 120 -12.27 -24.82 2.86
C GLU A 120 -13.26 -23.93 2.13
N SER A 121 -14.54 -24.16 2.41
CA SER A 121 -15.60 -23.28 1.92
C SER A 121 -15.42 -21.89 2.53
N LEU A 122 -15.51 -20.85 1.69
CA LEU A 122 -15.42 -19.46 2.15
C LEU A 122 -16.48 -19.18 3.22
N SER A 123 -16.11 -18.42 4.23
CA SER A 123 -17.03 -17.89 5.22
C SER A 123 -17.96 -16.84 4.58
N PRO A 124 -19.17 -16.64 5.12
CA PRO A 124 -20.07 -15.57 4.68
C PRO A 124 -19.41 -14.18 4.73
N SER A 125 -18.50 -13.95 5.68
CA SER A 125 -17.78 -12.70 5.84
C SER A 125 -16.77 -12.45 4.70
N GLU A 126 -16.08 -13.49 4.25
CA GLU A 126 -15.16 -13.40 3.10
C GLU A 126 -15.93 -13.13 1.79
N ILE A 127 -17.09 -13.76 1.62
CA ILE A 127 -17.97 -13.50 0.47
C ILE A 127 -18.46 -12.04 0.51
N ALA A 128 -18.87 -11.53 1.68
CA ALA A 128 -19.33 -10.16 1.86
C ALA A 128 -18.23 -9.13 1.53
N VAL A 129 -16.97 -9.40 1.88
CA VAL A 129 -15.83 -8.57 1.47
C VAL A 129 -15.66 -8.61 -0.04
N GLY A 130 -15.84 -9.75 -0.70
CA GLY A 130 -15.86 -9.85 -2.14
C GLY A 130 -16.95 -8.99 -2.78
N GLU A 131 -18.15 -8.96 -2.19
CA GLU A 131 -19.26 -8.11 -2.63
C GLU A 131 -18.94 -6.62 -2.49
N ALA A 132 -18.41 -6.22 -1.34
CA ALA A 132 -18.02 -4.84 -1.09
C ALA A 132 -16.88 -4.38 -2.03
N ALA A 133 -15.89 -5.23 -2.26
CA ALA A 133 -14.78 -4.96 -3.18
C ALA A 133 -15.26 -4.85 -4.64
N PHE A 134 -16.20 -5.70 -5.05
CA PHE A 134 -16.80 -5.61 -6.38
C PHE A 134 -17.61 -4.30 -6.54
N ALA A 135 -18.42 -3.95 -5.55
CA ALA A 135 -19.25 -2.75 -5.59
C ALA A 135 -18.40 -1.47 -5.72
N ILE A 136 -17.33 -1.33 -4.92
CA ILE A 136 -16.45 -0.16 -5.01
C ILE A 136 -15.62 -0.17 -6.30
N GLY A 137 -15.17 -1.33 -6.78
CA GLY A 137 -14.48 -1.45 -8.07
C GLY A 137 -15.38 -1.04 -9.24
N ALA A 138 -16.65 -1.46 -9.22
CA ALA A 138 -17.65 -1.06 -10.22
C ALA A 138 -17.95 0.45 -10.17
N ASP A 139 -18.00 1.05 -8.97
CA ASP A 139 -18.16 2.50 -8.81
C ASP A 139 -16.97 3.28 -9.38
N VAL A 140 -15.74 2.80 -9.15
CA VAL A 140 -14.53 3.38 -9.77
C VAL A 140 -14.57 3.24 -11.28
N LEU A 141 -14.99 2.09 -11.81
CA LEU A 141 -15.13 1.88 -13.25
C LEU A 141 -16.15 2.84 -13.88
N ALA A 142 -17.31 2.99 -13.25
CA ALA A 142 -18.38 3.86 -13.74
C ALA A 142 -18.02 5.35 -13.72
N ALA A 143 -17.31 5.79 -12.68
CA ALA A 143 -16.92 7.20 -12.53
C ALA A 143 -15.62 7.54 -13.27
N GLY A 144 -14.73 6.57 -13.47
CA GLY A 144 -13.38 6.74 -14.01
C GLY A 144 -12.38 7.26 -12.98
N PHE A 145 -11.08 7.10 -13.29
CA PHE A 145 -9.98 7.49 -12.40
C PHE A 145 -9.87 9.00 -12.17
N ALA A 146 -10.42 9.82 -13.06
CA ALA A 146 -10.42 11.27 -12.90
C ALA A 146 -11.44 11.78 -11.86
N ALA A 147 -12.45 10.97 -11.53
CA ALA A 147 -13.51 11.36 -10.60
C ALA A 147 -13.25 10.82 -9.18
N THR A 148 -12.06 11.09 -8.66
CA THR A 148 -11.69 10.72 -7.28
C THR A 148 -12.43 11.57 -6.27
N SER A 149 -12.94 10.94 -5.20
CA SER A 149 -13.56 11.63 -4.06
C SER A 149 -13.07 11.08 -2.73
N ALA A 150 -13.10 11.93 -1.68
CA ALA A 150 -12.70 11.50 -0.33
C ALA A 150 -13.56 10.31 0.16
N LEU A 151 -14.85 10.28 -0.17
CA LEU A 151 -15.72 9.18 0.20
C LEU A 151 -15.32 7.87 -0.50
N ARG A 152 -15.01 7.91 -1.80
CA ARG A 152 -14.55 6.74 -2.56
C ARG A 152 -13.22 6.23 -2.02
N THR A 153 -12.28 7.12 -1.76
CA THR A 153 -11.00 6.83 -1.12
C THR A 153 -11.19 6.14 0.23
N ALA A 154 -12.03 6.70 1.10
CA ALA A 154 -12.33 6.12 2.42
C ALA A 154 -12.97 4.72 2.28
N THR A 155 -13.88 4.53 1.35
CA THR A 155 -14.54 3.23 1.12
C THR A 155 -13.54 2.18 0.64
N LEU A 156 -12.64 2.50 -0.31
CA LEU A 156 -11.57 1.60 -0.75
C LEU A 156 -10.69 1.16 0.43
N LEU A 157 -10.24 2.12 1.24
CA LEU A 157 -9.39 1.83 2.40
C LEU A 157 -10.12 1.02 3.47
N ARG A 158 -11.40 1.33 3.74
CA ARG A 158 -12.20 0.56 4.70
C ARG A 158 -12.37 -0.89 4.26
N VAL A 159 -12.71 -1.14 2.98
CA VAL A 159 -12.85 -2.50 2.45
C VAL A 159 -11.51 -3.23 2.43
N SER A 160 -10.39 -2.54 2.15
CA SER A 160 -9.05 -3.16 2.22
C SER A 160 -8.69 -3.59 3.64
N PHE A 161 -9.05 -2.80 4.65
CA PHE A 161 -8.86 -3.16 6.05
C PHE A 161 -9.71 -4.36 6.48
N GLU A 162 -10.98 -4.40 6.06
CA GLU A 162 -11.84 -5.56 6.30
C GLU A 162 -11.28 -6.83 5.66
N ALA A 163 -10.77 -6.73 4.41
CA ALA A 163 -10.11 -7.83 3.73
C ALA A 163 -8.87 -8.33 4.50
N ARG A 164 -8.02 -7.42 4.99
CA ARG A 164 -6.87 -7.74 5.84
C ARG A 164 -7.29 -8.48 7.09
N LYS A 165 -8.29 -7.98 7.81
CA LYS A 165 -8.78 -8.55 9.07
C LYS A 165 -9.32 -9.97 8.88
N LEU A 166 -9.92 -10.24 7.73
CA LEU A 166 -10.47 -11.57 7.39
C LEU A 166 -9.44 -12.49 6.73
N GLY A 167 -8.22 -12.03 6.49
CA GLY A 167 -7.17 -12.83 5.87
C GLY A 167 -7.37 -13.06 4.38
N VAL A 168 -7.89 -12.06 3.65
CA VAL A 168 -8.09 -12.09 2.18
C VAL A 168 -7.07 -11.15 1.48
N PRO A 169 -5.76 -11.49 1.49
CA PRO A 169 -4.70 -10.59 1.05
C PRO A 169 -4.75 -10.24 -0.45
N ALA A 170 -5.32 -11.09 -1.28
CA ALA A 170 -5.43 -10.80 -2.72
C ALA A 170 -6.36 -9.59 -2.97
N ILE A 171 -7.51 -9.54 -2.28
CA ILE A 171 -8.44 -8.40 -2.34
C ILE A 171 -7.83 -7.14 -1.71
N GLU A 172 -7.19 -7.29 -0.54
CA GLU A 172 -6.50 -6.17 0.12
C GLU A 172 -5.49 -5.52 -0.83
N GLY A 173 -4.58 -6.30 -1.40
CA GLY A 173 -3.55 -5.80 -2.29
C GLY A 173 -4.12 -5.15 -3.56
N ALA A 174 -5.16 -5.74 -4.17
CA ALA A 174 -5.80 -5.18 -5.35
C ALA A 174 -6.51 -3.84 -5.05
N LEU A 175 -7.22 -3.73 -3.92
CA LEU A 175 -7.85 -2.47 -3.48
C LEU A 175 -6.81 -1.36 -3.26
N LEU A 176 -5.69 -1.69 -2.62
CA LEU A 176 -4.62 -0.72 -2.36
C LEU A 176 -3.93 -0.25 -3.65
N ARG A 177 -3.74 -1.11 -4.65
CA ARG A 177 -3.21 -0.69 -5.96
C ARG A 177 -4.16 0.28 -6.66
N VAL A 178 -5.47 -0.02 -6.68
CA VAL A 178 -6.48 0.90 -7.23
C VAL A 178 -6.49 2.23 -6.47
N PHE A 179 -6.38 2.20 -5.15
CA PHE A 179 -6.27 3.40 -4.33
C PHE A 179 -5.04 4.26 -4.70
N VAL A 180 -3.87 3.63 -4.86
CA VAL A 180 -2.64 4.33 -5.27
C VAL A 180 -2.82 4.96 -6.65
N ALA A 181 -3.40 4.23 -7.61
CA ALA A 181 -3.66 4.75 -8.96
C ALA A 181 -4.60 5.97 -8.95
N LEU A 182 -5.65 5.96 -8.11
CA LEU A 182 -6.54 7.12 -7.94
C LEU A 182 -5.78 8.33 -7.36
N ARG A 183 -4.90 8.10 -6.39
CA ARG A 183 -4.08 9.19 -5.80
C ARG A 183 -3.09 9.76 -6.82
N GLN A 184 -2.35 8.91 -7.52
CA GLN A 184 -1.44 9.33 -8.58
C GLN A 184 -2.16 10.16 -9.64
N ARG A 185 -3.35 9.72 -10.06
CA ARG A 185 -4.15 10.50 -11.01
C ARG A 185 -4.60 11.85 -10.45
N ALA A 186 -4.99 11.89 -9.17
CA ALA A 186 -5.44 13.13 -8.52
C ALA A 186 -4.32 14.15 -8.32
N SER A 187 -3.08 13.70 -8.16
CA SER A 187 -1.88 14.54 -8.00
C SER A 187 -1.16 14.85 -9.32
N ASP A 188 -1.71 14.41 -10.47
CA ASP A 188 -1.03 14.48 -11.78
C ASP A 188 0.39 13.92 -11.75
N ASP A 189 0.56 12.80 -11.01
CA ASP A 189 1.84 12.11 -10.86
C ASP A 189 2.38 11.67 -12.23
N PRO A 190 3.63 12.00 -12.60
CA PRO A 190 4.21 11.62 -13.89
C PRO A 190 4.34 10.10 -14.07
N ASP A 191 4.35 9.33 -12.98
CA ASP A 191 4.42 7.88 -13.02
C ASP A 191 3.04 7.21 -13.24
N PHE A 192 1.95 7.97 -13.17
CA PHE A 192 0.62 7.43 -13.46
C PHE A 192 0.52 6.91 -14.90
N ARG A 193 0.09 5.67 -15.05
CA ARG A 193 -0.24 5.05 -16.34
C ARG A 193 -1.65 4.49 -16.30
N LEU A 194 -2.51 4.97 -17.18
CA LEU A 194 -3.90 4.51 -17.27
C LEU A 194 -4.00 3.01 -17.57
N SER A 195 -3.06 2.46 -18.37
CA SER A 195 -2.99 1.03 -18.66
C SER A 195 -2.80 0.18 -17.41
N ASP A 196 -1.94 0.62 -16.50
CA ASP A 196 -1.65 -0.09 -15.25
C ASP A 196 -2.82 0.03 -14.28
N ALA A 197 -3.38 1.22 -14.12
CA ALA A 197 -4.57 1.46 -13.34
C ALA A 197 -5.78 0.62 -13.83
N THR A 198 -5.95 0.50 -15.14
CA THR A 198 -7.01 -0.31 -15.74
C THR A 198 -6.79 -1.81 -15.49
N ARG A 199 -5.55 -2.28 -15.57
CA ARG A 199 -5.16 -3.67 -15.24
C ARG A 199 -5.45 -3.98 -13.78
N ASP A 200 -5.05 -3.10 -12.86
CA ASP A 200 -5.27 -3.26 -11.43
C ASP A 200 -6.78 -3.29 -11.08
N LEU A 201 -7.57 -2.43 -11.73
CA LEU A 201 -9.02 -2.43 -11.55
C LEU A 201 -9.66 -3.71 -12.12
N ALA A 202 -9.23 -4.18 -13.28
CA ALA A 202 -9.70 -5.44 -13.87
C ALA A 202 -9.35 -6.65 -12.98
N GLU A 203 -8.15 -6.67 -12.40
CA GLU A 203 -7.74 -7.69 -11.43
C GLU A 203 -8.62 -7.65 -10.19
N LEU A 204 -8.85 -6.46 -9.60
CA LEU A 204 -9.74 -6.29 -8.44
C LEU A 204 -11.14 -6.86 -8.73
N LEU A 205 -11.75 -6.46 -9.84
CA LEU A 205 -13.09 -6.93 -10.22
C LEU A 205 -13.14 -8.44 -10.45
N THR A 206 -12.09 -9.00 -11.05
CA THR A 206 -11.98 -10.45 -11.30
C THR A 206 -11.87 -11.23 -9.99
N LEU A 207 -10.96 -10.82 -9.08
CA LEU A 207 -10.78 -11.46 -7.77
C LEU A 207 -12.05 -11.35 -6.93
N ALA A 208 -12.64 -10.15 -6.87
CA ALA A 208 -13.87 -9.91 -6.13
C ALA A 208 -15.04 -10.77 -6.66
N GLN A 209 -15.16 -10.90 -8.00
CA GLN A 209 -16.19 -11.75 -8.60
C GLN A 209 -15.98 -13.25 -8.32
N ARG A 210 -14.74 -13.72 -8.30
CA ARG A 210 -14.41 -15.10 -7.94
C ARG A 210 -14.74 -15.37 -6.48
N LEU A 211 -14.38 -14.45 -5.58
CA LEU A 211 -14.68 -14.58 -4.14
C LEU A 211 -16.20 -14.61 -3.88
N ARG A 212 -16.98 -13.76 -4.54
CA ARG A 212 -18.46 -13.75 -4.50
C ARG A 212 -19.09 -15.08 -4.94
N ARG A 213 -18.42 -15.80 -5.85
CA ARG A 213 -18.87 -17.11 -6.33
C ARG A 213 -18.43 -18.28 -5.45
N GLY A 214 -17.76 -18.00 -4.34
CA GLY A 214 -17.29 -19.03 -3.42
C GLY A 214 -15.95 -19.67 -3.82
N ASP A 215 -15.19 -19.05 -4.73
CA ASP A 215 -13.89 -19.57 -5.14
C ASP A 215 -12.82 -19.23 -4.10
N ALA A 216 -12.49 -20.19 -3.23
CA ALA A 216 -11.51 -20.04 -2.18
C ALA A 216 -10.09 -19.72 -2.70
N THR A 217 -9.78 -20.06 -3.96
CA THR A 217 -8.46 -19.72 -4.53
C THR A 217 -8.27 -18.22 -4.78
N ALA A 218 -9.35 -17.43 -4.72
CA ALA A 218 -9.31 -15.98 -4.81
C ALA A 218 -8.93 -15.27 -3.51
N VAL A 219 -8.84 -15.98 -2.39
CA VAL A 219 -8.38 -15.45 -1.09
C VAL A 219 -6.93 -14.95 -1.20
N GLY A 220 -6.10 -15.69 -1.91
CA GLY A 220 -4.68 -15.41 -2.05
C GLY A 220 -3.85 -15.98 -0.89
N ILE A 221 -2.56 -15.68 -0.90
CA ILE A 221 -1.59 -16.17 0.09
C ILE A 221 -1.09 -14.98 0.91
N ALA A 222 -1.38 -14.99 2.21
CA ALA A 222 -1.02 -13.90 3.13
C ALA A 222 0.48 -13.79 3.38
N ARG A 223 1.19 -14.90 3.34
CA ARG A 223 2.65 -14.98 3.54
C ARG A 223 3.24 -16.05 2.62
N ASN A 224 4.42 -15.76 2.10
CA ASN A 224 5.22 -16.81 1.47
C ASN A 224 5.55 -17.84 2.53
N VAL A 225 5.05 -19.06 2.37
CA VAL A 225 5.46 -20.19 3.19
C VAL A 225 6.81 -20.63 2.67
N TYR A 226 7.86 -20.42 3.45
CA TYR A 226 9.19 -20.90 3.11
C TYR A 226 9.27 -22.40 3.41
N HIS A 227 9.41 -23.19 2.36
CA HIS A 227 9.70 -24.62 2.49
C HIS A 227 11.20 -24.83 2.41
N ALA A 228 11.74 -25.64 3.32
CA ALA A 228 13.12 -26.09 3.21
C ALA A 228 13.27 -26.91 1.92
N TYR A 229 14.04 -26.41 0.98
CA TYR A 229 14.17 -27.03 -0.35
C TYR A 229 15.34 -28.05 -0.42
N GLY A 230 16.06 -28.28 0.64
CA GLY A 230 17.23 -29.16 0.65
C GLY A 230 18.35 -28.62 -0.25
N SER A 231 19.09 -29.52 -0.94
CA SER A 231 20.13 -29.14 -1.90
C SER A 231 19.51 -29.02 -3.30
N ALA A 232 19.76 -27.91 -3.99
CA ALA A 232 19.35 -27.69 -5.36
C ALA A 232 20.54 -27.31 -6.24
N ARG A 233 20.61 -27.85 -7.46
CA ARG A 233 21.53 -27.37 -8.48
C ARG A 233 20.77 -26.35 -9.32
N LEU A 234 21.13 -25.08 -9.24
CA LEU A 234 20.50 -24.00 -9.95
C LEU A 234 21.37 -23.51 -11.11
N THR A 235 20.78 -23.27 -12.25
CA THR A 235 21.41 -22.61 -13.40
C THR A 235 20.89 -21.19 -13.49
N GLY A 236 21.77 -20.20 -13.51
CA GLY A 236 21.40 -18.80 -13.73
C GLY A 236 20.84 -18.59 -15.13
N LEU A 237 19.76 -17.85 -15.26
CA LEU A 237 19.10 -17.55 -16.54
C LEU A 237 19.35 -16.11 -16.95
N CYS A 238 18.99 -15.16 -16.11
CA CYS A 238 19.15 -13.73 -16.37
C CYS A 238 19.12 -12.95 -15.06
N CYS A 239 19.58 -11.71 -15.12
CA CYS A 239 19.49 -10.74 -14.05
C CYS A 239 18.79 -9.47 -14.60
N GLU A 240 17.78 -8.98 -13.89
CA GLU A 240 17.00 -7.81 -14.26
C GLU A 240 17.27 -6.67 -13.29
N PRO A 241 17.66 -5.47 -13.77
CA PRO A 241 17.69 -4.29 -12.94
C PRO A 241 16.26 -3.82 -12.65
N ILE A 242 15.99 -3.51 -11.40
CA ILE A 242 14.73 -2.94 -10.93
C ILE A 242 14.97 -1.48 -10.56
N LEU A 243 14.15 -0.60 -11.13
CA LEU A 243 14.16 0.83 -10.80
C LEU A 243 12.73 1.36 -10.92
N VAL A 244 11.96 1.20 -9.84
CA VAL A 244 10.53 1.54 -9.81
C VAL A 244 10.15 2.11 -8.45
N GLY A 245 9.44 3.24 -8.41
CA GLY A 245 8.84 3.78 -7.19
C GLY A 245 9.83 4.09 -6.06
N GLY A 246 11.06 4.55 -6.40
CA GLY A 246 12.10 4.80 -5.42
C GLY A 246 12.81 3.54 -4.88
N GLN A 247 12.47 2.36 -5.41
CA GLN A 247 13.16 1.11 -5.16
C GLN A 247 14.19 0.86 -6.26
N ALA A 248 15.37 0.41 -5.89
CA ALA A 248 16.44 0.10 -6.82
C ALA A 248 17.17 -1.18 -6.40
N GLY A 249 17.58 -1.98 -7.38
CA GLY A 249 18.29 -3.21 -7.13
C GLY A 249 18.26 -4.16 -8.32
N VAL A 250 18.43 -5.44 -8.08
CA VAL A 250 18.42 -6.47 -9.10
C VAL A 250 17.59 -7.68 -8.66
N VAL A 251 17.00 -8.37 -9.64
CA VAL A 251 16.39 -9.67 -9.46
C VAL A 251 17.08 -10.65 -10.39
N THR A 252 17.62 -11.74 -9.83
CA THR A 252 18.27 -12.79 -10.60
C THR A 252 17.36 -14.02 -10.65
N HIS A 253 17.19 -14.55 -11.85
CA HIS A 253 16.36 -15.71 -12.14
C HIS A 253 17.20 -16.96 -12.37
N PHE A 254 16.73 -18.06 -11.83
CA PHE A 254 17.39 -19.37 -11.89
C PHE A 254 16.41 -20.47 -12.28
N SER A 255 16.94 -21.60 -12.73
CA SER A 255 16.16 -22.82 -12.96
C SER A 255 16.91 -24.06 -12.43
N ASP A 256 16.16 -25.01 -11.89
CA ASP A 256 16.63 -26.38 -11.63
C ASP A 256 16.33 -27.35 -12.79
N GLY A 257 15.84 -26.83 -13.92
CA GLY A 257 15.40 -27.59 -15.08
C GLY A 257 13.91 -27.97 -15.04
N LYS A 258 13.23 -27.78 -13.91
CA LYS A 258 11.79 -28.05 -13.74
C LYS A 258 11.02 -26.84 -13.22
N ARG A 259 11.66 -26.03 -12.37
CA ARG A 259 11.06 -24.87 -11.71
C ARG A 259 11.91 -23.64 -11.96
N LEU A 260 11.27 -22.49 -11.87
CA LEU A 260 11.92 -21.19 -11.87
C LEU A 260 12.01 -20.68 -10.43
N PHE A 261 13.13 -20.06 -10.11
CA PHE A 261 13.43 -19.43 -8.84
C PHE A 261 13.86 -17.99 -9.12
N SER A 262 13.62 -17.10 -8.18
CA SER A 262 14.14 -15.75 -8.25
C SER A 262 14.68 -15.34 -6.89
N ALA A 263 15.79 -14.60 -6.91
CA ALA A 263 16.33 -13.94 -5.73
C ALA A 263 16.54 -12.47 -6.04
N GLY A 264 16.04 -11.59 -5.18
CA GLY A 264 16.11 -10.16 -5.37
C GLY A 264 16.88 -9.47 -4.25
N ASP A 265 17.71 -8.51 -4.63
CA ASP A 265 18.26 -7.47 -3.75
C ASP A 265 17.70 -6.13 -4.21
N VAL A 266 16.47 -5.82 -3.77
CA VAL A 266 15.75 -4.59 -4.12
C VAL A 266 15.41 -3.86 -2.82
N MET A 267 15.89 -2.62 -2.70
CA MET A 267 15.71 -1.77 -1.52
C MET A 267 15.51 -0.31 -1.96
N PRO A 268 15.04 0.58 -1.08
CA PRO A 268 14.99 2.01 -1.37
C PRO A 268 16.35 2.54 -1.83
N GLY A 269 16.38 3.26 -2.95
CA GLY A 269 17.62 3.81 -3.51
C GLY A 269 17.48 4.33 -4.94
N SER A 270 18.61 4.80 -5.47
CA SER A 270 18.77 5.34 -6.83
C SER A 270 19.30 4.29 -7.82
N ALA A 271 19.45 4.67 -9.09
CA ALA A 271 20.01 3.82 -10.14
C ALA A 271 21.42 3.30 -9.80
N GLU A 272 22.23 4.08 -9.07
CA GLU A 272 23.57 3.68 -8.62
C GLU A 272 23.53 2.43 -7.75
N ARG A 273 22.47 2.29 -6.93
CA ARG A 273 22.25 1.08 -6.14
C ARG A 273 21.98 -0.15 -7.02
N ALA A 274 21.21 0.00 -8.09
CA ALA A 274 20.96 -1.12 -9.01
C ALA A 274 22.27 -1.60 -9.67
N VAL A 275 23.16 -0.68 -10.03
CA VAL A 275 24.50 -1.01 -10.55
C VAL A 275 25.33 -1.71 -9.49
N ALA A 276 25.39 -1.17 -8.27
CA ALA A 276 26.13 -1.78 -7.17
C ALA A 276 25.59 -3.18 -6.80
N ALA A 277 24.28 -3.38 -6.84
CA ALA A 277 23.67 -4.68 -6.59
C ALA A 277 23.92 -5.69 -7.71
N TYR A 278 24.11 -5.22 -8.95
CA TYR A 278 24.47 -6.08 -10.08
C TYR A 278 25.88 -6.68 -9.93
N ASP A 279 26.82 -5.90 -9.41
CA ASP A 279 28.21 -6.32 -9.20
C ASP A 279 28.42 -7.06 -7.86
N ALA A 280 27.42 -7.03 -6.98
CA ALA A 280 27.53 -7.66 -5.66
C ALA A 280 27.24 -9.16 -5.70
N PRO A 281 27.86 -9.97 -4.83
CA PRO A 281 27.52 -11.39 -4.72
C PRO A 281 26.08 -11.56 -4.23
N LEU A 282 25.30 -12.35 -4.96
CA LEU A 282 23.90 -12.63 -4.62
C LEU A 282 23.83 -13.49 -3.35
N ARG A 283 22.97 -13.11 -2.41
CA ARG A 283 22.68 -13.91 -1.22
C ARG A 283 21.41 -14.72 -1.41
N PHE A 284 21.51 -16.02 -1.21
CA PHE A 284 20.39 -16.97 -1.19
C PHE A 284 20.25 -17.49 0.25
N GLY A 285 19.46 -16.84 1.09
CA GLY A 285 19.43 -17.11 2.51
C GLY A 285 20.81 -16.85 3.15
N GLU A 286 21.40 -17.88 3.76
CA GLU A 286 22.75 -17.79 4.36
C GLU A 286 23.90 -18.06 3.35
N VAL A 287 23.56 -18.47 2.12
CA VAL A 287 24.56 -18.80 1.09
C VAL A 287 24.81 -17.59 0.20
N SER A 288 26.10 -17.25 0.03
CA SER A 288 26.53 -16.24 -0.94
C SER A 288 26.94 -16.94 -2.24
N LEU A 289 26.34 -16.54 -3.35
CA LEU A 289 26.72 -17.00 -4.69
C LEU A 289 27.64 -15.93 -5.29
N ALA A 290 28.87 -16.33 -5.63
CA ALA A 290 29.85 -15.47 -6.29
C ALA A 290 29.77 -15.63 -7.82
#